data_74946bca16dbf7d3e25809d47ac6c265
#
_entry.id   74946bca16dbf7d3e25809d47ac6c265
#
_cell.length_a   1.000
_cell.length_b   1.000
_cell.length_c   1.000
_cell.angle_alpha   90.00
_cell.angle_beta   90.00
_cell.angle_gamma   90.00
#
_symmetry.space_group_name_H-M   'P 1'
#
loop_
_entity.id
_entity.type
_entity.pdbx_description
1 polymer ?
#
loop_
_entity_poly.entity_id
_entity_poly.type
_entity_poly.pdbx_seq_one_letter_code
_entity_poly.pdbx_strand_id
1 'polypeptide(L)'
;MFDTTQQDQKLDAIFAALGDATRRSILMHLASGPTSVNDIAAPYAMSLPTASKHLKVLERARLLTRERQGRVHLCHVDPEALAIANGW
;
A
#
# COMPACT_ATOMS: atom_id res chain seq x y z
N MET A 1 -17.94 20.82 -16.42
CA MET A 1 -18.08 20.65 -14.98
C MET A 1 -17.23 19.47 -14.49
N PHE A 2 -16.50 19.64 -13.43
CA PHE A 2 -15.71 18.56 -12.88
C PHE A 2 -16.56 17.54 -12.19
N ASP A 3 -16.21 16.27 -12.34
CA ASP A 3 -16.64 15.26 -11.41
C ASP A 3 -15.54 15.09 -10.35
N THR A 4 -15.68 15.77 -9.24
CA THR A 4 -14.74 15.68 -8.14
C THR A 4 -14.97 14.44 -7.27
N THR A 5 -16.11 13.76 -7.46
CA THR A 5 -16.50 12.62 -6.62
C THR A 5 -15.50 11.48 -6.69
N GLN A 6 -15.03 11.12 -7.90
CA GLN A 6 -14.05 10.05 -8.05
C GLN A 6 -12.72 10.40 -7.40
N GLN A 7 -12.28 11.66 -7.56
CA GLN A 7 -11.05 12.10 -6.96
C GLN A 7 -11.14 12.13 -5.43
N ASP A 8 -12.26 12.60 -4.91
CA ASP A 8 -12.51 12.60 -3.47
C ASP A 8 -12.53 11.18 -2.92
N GLN A 9 -13.14 10.23 -3.63
CA GLN A 9 -13.15 8.83 -3.23
C GLN A 9 -11.74 8.22 -3.23
N LYS A 10 -10.92 8.58 -4.22
CA LYS A 10 -9.52 8.14 -4.26
C LYS A 10 -8.74 8.68 -3.06
N LEU A 11 -8.90 9.95 -2.75
CA LEU A 11 -8.24 10.57 -1.61
C LEU A 11 -8.71 9.96 -0.30
N ASP A 12 -10.01 9.72 -0.16
CA ASP A 12 -10.55 9.07 1.03
C ASP A 12 -9.96 7.68 1.23
N ALA A 13 -9.84 6.91 0.14
CA ALA A 13 -9.24 5.58 0.20
C ALA A 13 -7.76 5.65 0.61
N ILE A 14 -7.02 6.62 0.07
CA ILE A 14 -5.61 6.83 0.41
C ILE A 14 -5.48 7.19 1.89
N PHE A 15 -6.24 8.16 2.37
CA PHE A 15 -6.17 8.57 3.77
C PHE A 15 -6.66 7.49 4.72
N ALA A 16 -7.69 6.73 4.33
CA ALA A 16 -8.14 5.59 5.13
C ALA A 16 -7.05 4.52 5.23
N ALA A 17 -6.38 4.22 4.13
CA ALA A 17 -5.27 3.28 4.13
C ALA A 17 -4.11 3.77 5.01
N LEU A 18 -3.79 5.06 4.95
CA LEU A 18 -2.72 5.67 5.72
C LEU A 18 -3.11 5.96 7.18
N GLY A 19 -4.38 5.79 7.54
CA GLY A 19 -4.84 5.95 8.91
C GLY A 19 -4.34 4.88 9.88
N ASP A 20 -3.73 3.83 9.38
CA ASP A 20 -3.19 2.74 10.19
C ASP A 20 -1.67 2.83 10.25
N ALA A 21 -1.10 2.81 11.45
CA ALA A 21 0.34 2.97 11.65
C ALA A 21 1.14 1.84 11.01
N THR A 22 0.63 0.60 11.06
CA THR A 22 1.29 -0.54 10.44
C THR A 22 1.38 -0.37 8.94
N ARG A 23 0.28 0.08 8.30
CA ARG A 23 0.28 0.30 6.85
C ARG A 23 1.23 1.43 6.45
N ARG A 24 1.29 2.52 7.22
CA ARG A 24 2.28 3.59 6.97
C ARG A 24 3.70 3.06 7.05
N SER A 25 3.98 2.23 8.06
CA SER A 25 5.30 1.62 8.24
C SER A 25 5.66 0.71 7.06
N ILE A 26 4.70 -0.09 6.58
CA ILE A 26 4.89 -0.95 5.43
C ILE A 26 5.27 -0.13 4.19
N LEU A 27 4.57 0.97 3.93
CA LEU A 27 4.88 1.82 2.79
C LEU A 27 6.26 2.45 2.90
N MET A 28 6.65 2.88 4.08
CA MET A 28 8.00 3.41 4.29
C MET A 28 9.07 2.37 4.02
N HIS A 29 8.82 1.14 4.44
CA HIS A 29 9.72 0.03 4.18
C HIS A 29 9.84 -0.24 2.67
N LEU A 30 8.71 -0.24 1.96
CA LEU A 30 8.66 -0.44 0.51
C LEU A 30 9.30 0.70 -0.28
N ALA A 31 9.40 1.88 0.30
CA ALA A 31 10.07 3.01 -0.35
C ALA A 31 11.55 2.73 -0.65
N SER A 32 12.15 1.79 0.08
CA SER A 32 13.53 1.37 -0.15
C SER A 32 13.68 0.39 -1.31
N GLY A 33 12.59 -0.14 -1.83
CA GLY A 33 12.60 -1.07 -2.97
C GLY A 33 11.56 -2.17 -2.83
N PRO A 34 11.35 -2.95 -3.89
CA PRO A 34 10.39 -4.05 -3.88
C PRO A 34 10.70 -5.05 -2.77
N THR A 35 9.66 -5.55 -2.12
CA THR A 35 9.80 -6.45 -0.96
C THR A 35 8.76 -7.56 -1.05
N SER A 36 9.14 -8.77 -0.71
CA SER A 36 8.22 -9.90 -0.68
C SER A 36 7.23 -9.78 0.49
N VAL A 37 6.07 -10.41 0.36
CA VAL A 37 5.07 -10.44 1.43
C VAL A 37 5.66 -11.03 2.72
N ASN A 38 6.46 -12.09 2.61
CA ASN A 38 7.10 -12.69 3.77
C ASN A 38 8.02 -11.71 4.49
N ASP A 39 8.80 -10.96 3.74
CA ASP A 39 9.74 -10.00 4.31
C ASP A 39 9.02 -8.78 4.89
N ILE A 40 7.86 -8.44 4.36
CA ILE A 40 7.01 -7.39 4.93
C ILE A 40 6.46 -7.83 6.29
N ALA A 41 5.98 -9.07 6.39
CA ALA A 41 5.35 -9.58 7.60
C ALA A 41 6.32 -9.80 8.75
N ALA A 42 7.56 -10.22 8.44
CA ALA A 42 8.53 -10.67 9.44
C ALA A 42 8.80 -9.64 10.55
N PRO A 43 9.06 -8.35 10.26
CA PRO A 43 9.36 -7.37 11.32
C PRO A 43 8.23 -7.14 12.31
N TYR A 44 7.00 -7.46 11.94
CA TYR A 44 5.82 -7.24 12.78
C TYR A 44 5.36 -8.52 13.48
N ALA A 45 6.04 -9.63 13.24
CA ALA A 45 5.63 -10.95 13.76
C ALA A 45 4.18 -11.28 13.42
N MET A 46 3.67 -10.77 12.29
CA MET A 46 2.30 -11.04 11.89
C MET A 46 2.21 -12.22 10.94
N SER A 47 1.06 -12.88 10.94
CA SER A 47 0.79 -13.97 10.02
C SER A 47 0.66 -13.45 8.58
N LEU A 48 0.85 -14.35 7.60
CA LEU A 48 0.66 -13.99 6.20
C LEU A 48 -0.77 -13.52 5.89
N PRO A 49 -1.84 -14.16 6.44
CA PRO A 49 -3.18 -13.63 6.23
C PRO A 49 -3.37 -12.22 6.76
N THR A 50 -2.80 -11.88 7.89
CA THR A 50 -2.87 -10.53 8.46
C THR A 50 -2.11 -9.53 7.59
N ALA A 51 -0.90 -9.88 7.18
CA ALA A 51 -0.13 -9.05 6.26
C ALA A 51 -0.90 -8.82 4.95
N SER A 52 -1.50 -9.87 4.42
CA SER A 52 -2.28 -9.80 3.18
C SER A 52 -3.46 -8.84 3.29
N LYS A 53 -4.12 -8.77 4.46
CA LYS A 53 -5.22 -7.81 4.68
C LYS A 53 -4.73 -6.38 4.59
N HIS A 54 -3.60 -6.05 5.22
CA HIS A 54 -3.01 -4.72 5.12
C HIS A 54 -2.63 -4.39 3.68
N LEU A 55 -2.02 -5.34 2.99
CA LEU A 55 -1.59 -5.14 1.61
C LEU A 55 -2.78 -4.93 0.68
N LYS A 56 -3.90 -5.64 0.89
CA LYS A 56 -5.10 -5.45 0.09
C LYS A 56 -5.69 -4.05 0.26
N VAL A 57 -5.67 -3.50 1.46
CA VAL A 57 -6.13 -2.12 1.70
C VAL A 57 -5.27 -1.14 0.92
N LEU A 58 -3.95 -1.32 0.96
CA LEU A 58 -3.00 -0.48 0.23
C LEU A 58 -3.16 -0.62 -1.29
N GLU A 59 -3.40 -1.84 -1.78
CA GLU A 59 -3.65 -2.08 -3.21
C GLU A 59 -4.92 -1.39 -3.68
N ARG A 60 -6.00 -1.48 -2.91
CA ARG A 60 -7.28 -0.85 -3.25
C ARG A 60 -7.16 0.67 -3.28
N ALA A 61 -6.33 1.23 -2.44
CA ALA A 61 -6.02 2.66 -2.42
C ALA A 61 -5.03 3.05 -3.52
N ARG A 62 -4.53 2.09 -4.29
CA ARG A 62 -3.52 2.28 -5.34
C ARG A 62 -2.21 2.86 -4.84
N LEU A 63 -1.90 2.61 -3.58
CA LEU A 63 -0.61 2.97 -3.00
C LEU A 63 0.46 1.90 -3.25
N LEU A 64 0.02 0.71 -3.60
CA LEU A 64 0.87 -0.46 -3.74
C LEU A 64 0.40 -1.31 -4.90
N THR A 65 1.34 -1.84 -5.66
CA THR A 65 1.09 -2.89 -6.64
C THR A 65 1.76 -4.17 -6.21
N ARG A 66 1.11 -5.28 -6.48
CA ARG A 66 1.63 -6.60 -6.15
C ARG A 66 1.90 -7.36 -7.45
N GLU A 67 3.10 -7.90 -7.56
CA GLU A 67 3.52 -8.65 -8.73
C GLU A 67 3.92 -10.06 -8.31
N ARG A 68 3.40 -11.05 -9.04
CA ARG A 68 3.77 -12.43 -8.80
C ARG A 68 4.95 -12.80 -9.69
N GLN A 69 6.04 -13.25 -9.06
CA GLN A 69 7.22 -13.78 -9.75
C GLN A 69 7.44 -15.22 -9.28
N GLY A 70 6.97 -16.19 -10.08
CA GLY A 70 7.00 -17.59 -9.67
C GLY A 70 6.14 -17.81 -8.43
N ARG A 71 6.74 -18.24 -7.32
CA ARG A 71 6.06 -18.44 -6.05
C ARG A 71 6.15 -17.24 -5.11
N VAL A 72 6.87 -16.22 -5.53
CA VAL A 72 7.10 -15.03 -4.72
C VAL A 72 6.14 -13.92 -5.15
N HIS A 73 5.52 -13.27 -4.17
CA HIS A 73 4.74 -12.08 -4.40
C HIS A 73 5.56 -10.87 -3.96
N LEU A 74 5.94 -10.02 -4.93
CA LEU A 74 6.66 -8.78 -4.66
C LEU A 74 5.70 -7.61 -4.61
N CYS A 75 5.92 -6.74 -3.64
CA CYS A 75 5.14 -5.52 -3.48
C CYS A 75 5.99 -4.31 -3.83
N HIS A 76 5.40 -3.38 -4.57
CA HIS A 76 6.02 -2.14 -4.99
C HIS A 76 5.16 -0.97 -4.56
N VAL A 77 5.78 0.10 -4.10
CA VAL A 77 5.07 1.36 -3.90
C VAL A 77 4.68 1.95 -5.25
N ASP A 78 3.48 2.51 -5.34
CA ASP A 78 3.08 3.30 -6.49
C ASP A 78 3.52 4.74 -6.26
N PRO A 79 4.55 5.22 -6.98
CA PRO A 79 5.09 6.56 -6.74
C PRO A 79 4.11 7.68 -7.09
N GLU A 80 3.21 7.44 -8.05
CA GLU A 80 2.22 8.44 -8.43
C GLU A 80 1.20 8.67 -7.31
N ALA A 81 0.67 7.58 -6.74
CA ALA A 81 -0.29 7.68 -5.64
C ALA A 81 0.37 8.29 -4.40
N LEU A 82 1.61 7.92 -4.13
CA LEU A 82 2.35 8.46 -2.99
C LEU A 82 2.62 9.96 -3.18
N ALA A 83 2.92 10.39 -4.39
CA ALA A 83 3.11 11.81 -4.72
C ALA A 83 1.83 12.61 -4.50
N ILE A 84 0.67 12.05 -4.86
CA ILE A 84 -0.63 12.68 -4.59
C ILE A 84 -0.85 12.87 -3.10
N ALA A 85 -0.57 11.83 -2.31
CA ALA A 85 -0.73 11.90 -0.86
C ALA A 85 0.22 12.93 -0.24
N ASN A 86 1.46 13.01 -0.73
CA ASN A 86 2.46 13.97 -0.23
C ASN A 86 2.15 15.41 -0.65
N GLY A 87 1.38 15.61 -1.71
CA GLY A 87 0.99 16.94 -2.18
C GLY A 87 -0.11 17.58 -1.36
N TRP A 88 -0.63 16.86 -0.40
CA TRP A 88 -1.64 17.33 0.54
C TRP A 88 -1.01 17.61 1.90
#